data_d986a460b57a38cfa7afaad7174fa0e0
#
_entry.id   d986a460b57a38cfa7afaad7174fa0e0
#
_cell.length_a   1.000
_cell.length_b   1.000
_cell.length_c   1.000
_cell.angle_alpha   90.00
_cell.angle_beta   90.00
_cell.angle_gamma   90.00
#
_symmetry.space_group_name_H-M   'P 1'
#
loop_
_entity.id
_entity.type
_entity.pdbx_description
1 polymer ?
#
loop_
_entity_poly.entity_id
_entity_poly.type
_entity_poly.pdbx_seq_one_letter_code
_entity_poly.pdbx_strand_id
1 'polypeptide(L)'
;MITNSPAATASDIRDIKPPLEIPNGWAWLWWTLAILAVIVAAILIWCWWQKRKTHVLIVPPIPAHVRAKQKLAEALALISQPKPFCILVSDTARFYLEERFQFRAPERTTEEFLRELSGTDLLLSEQKESLGGFLASCDLVKFAKYEPGENELRELHGSALRLIEETEPVAVQSPESKVQSQIPA
;
A
#
# COMPACT_ATOMS: atom_id res chain seq x y z
N MET A 1 -75.39 -7.74 79.17
CA MET A 1 -75.59 -7.15 77.83
C MET A 1 -74.21 -6.96 77.21
N ILE A 2 -73.91 -7.79 76.25
CA ILE A 2 -72.62 -7.88 75.61
C ILE A 2 -72.75 -7.15 74.34
N THR A 3 -72.13 -5.99 74.16
CA THR A 3 -72.07 -5.27 72.92
C THR A 3 -70.83 -5.68 72.16
N ASN A 4 -71.05 -6.33 71.02
CA ASN A 4 -70.08 -6.83 70.12
C ASN A 4 -69.59 -5.65 69.25
N SER A 5 -68.31 -5.29 69.34
CA SER A 5 -67.71 -4.26 68.50
C SER A 5 -67.28 -4.92 67.14
N PRO A 6 -67.58 -4.35 65.99
CA PRO A 6 -67.22 -4.95 64.72
C PRO A 6 -65.74 -4.77 64.42
N ALA A 7 -65.18 -5.86 63.95
CA ALA A 7 -63.80 -5.99 63.51
C ALA A 7 -63.47 -4.94 62.43
N ALA A 8 -62.38 -4.27 62.67
CA ALA A 8 -61.75 -3.41 61.62
C ALA A 8 -61.28 -4.27 60.46
N THR A 9 -61.85 -4.02 59.33
CA THR A 9 -61.47 -4.64 58.06
C THR A 9 -60.04 -4.19 57.68
N ALA A 10 -59.15 -5.14 57.78
CA ALA A 10 -57.79 -4.98 57.22
C ALA A 10 -57.86 -4.93 55.69
N SER A 11 -58.01 -3.76 55.15
CA SER A 11 -57.85 -3.47 53.73
C SER A 11 -56.69 -2.53 53.51
N ASP A 12 -55.51 -2.95 53.92
CA ASP A 12 -54.26 -2.32 53.51
C ASP A 12 -53.29 -3.35 52.93
N ILE A 13 -53.76 -4.07 51.90
CA ILE A 13 -52.89 -4.76 51.00
C ILE A 13 -52.49 -3.74 49.98
N ARG A 14 -51.40 -3.02 50.21
CA ARG A 14 -50.77 -2.21 49.22
C ARG A 14 -50.38 -3.12 48.06
N ASP A 15 -50.95 -2.78 46.91
CA ASP A 15 -50.67 -3.42 45.65
C ASP A 15 -49.13 -3.44 45.44
N ILE A 16 -48.56 -4.66 45.36
CA ILE A 16 -47.13 -4.84 45.14
C ILE A 16 -46.86 -4.29 43.74
N LYS A 17 -46.21 -3.10 43.64
CA LYS A 17 -45.77 -2.54 42.36
C LYS A 17 -45.00 -3.64 41.60
N PRO A 18 -45.33 -3.86 40.33
CA PRO A 18 -44.60 -4.78 39.49
C PRO A 18 -43.10 -4.40 39.48
N PRO A 19 -42.19 -5.37 39.39
CA PRO A 19 -40.75 -5.09 39.34
C PRO A 19 -40.46 -4.08 38.25
N LEU A 20 -39.83 -2.96 38.62
CA LEU A 20 -39.37 -1.96 37.68
C LEU A 20 -38.29 -2.63 36.82
N GLU A 21 -38.56 -2.82 35.54
CA GLU A 21 -37.54 -3.26 34.60
C GLU A 21 -36.45 -2.18 34.53
N ILE A 22 -35.33 -2.44 35.19
CA ILE A 22 -34.17 -1.58 35.14
C ILE A 22 -33.59 -1.72 33.70
N PRO A 23 -33.67 -0.71 32.84
CA PRO A 23 -33.09 -0.79 31.50
C PRO A 23 -31.62 -1.12 31.68
N ASN A 24 -31.20 -2.23 31.05
CA ASN A 24 -29.82 -2.70 31.14
C ASN A 24 -28.90 -1.61 30.58
N GLY A 25 -28.38 -0.73 31.46
CA GLY A 25 -27.57 0.45 31.10
C GLY A 25 -26.30 0.09 30.36
N TRP A 26 -26.00 -1.19 30.22
CA TRP A 26 -24.84 -1.69 29.47
C TRP A 26 -25.18 -2.13 28.04
N ALA A 27 -26.48 -2.15 27.68
CA ALA A 27 -26.90 -2.55 26.34
C ALA A 27 -26.30 -1.64 25.26
N TRP A 28 -26.18 -0.33 25.51
CA TRP A 28 -25.54 0.61 24.57
C TRP A 28 -24.04 0.35 24.39
N LEU A 29 -23.35 -0.15 25.43
CA LEU A 29 -21.93 -0.49 25.36
C LEU A 29 -21.71 -1.69 24.41
N TRP A 30 -22.59 -2.69 24.43
CA TRP A 30 -22.53 -3.82 23.50
C TRP A 30 -22.79 -3.38 22.06
N TRP A 31 -23.71 -2.44 21.85
CA TRP A 31 -23.97 -1.87 20.52
C TRP A 31 -22.78 -1.06 19.98
N THR A 32 -22.13 -0.25 20.81
CA THR A 32 -20.93 0.50 20.40
C THR A 32 -19.75 -0.41 20.10
N LEU A 33 -19.56 -1.47 20.89
CA LEU A 33 -18.53 -2.48 20.65
C LEU A 33 -18.78 -3.25 19.34
N ALA A 34 -20.03 -3.60 19.06
CA ALA A 34 -20.42 -4.27 17.82
C ALA A 34 -20.17 -3.39 16.59
N ILE A 35 -20.52 -2.10 16.65
CA ILE A 35 -20.27 -1.15 15.57
C ILE A 35 -18.76 -0.98 15.35
N LEU A 36 -17.97 -0.85 16.41
CA LEU A 36 -16.52 -0.74 16.31
C LEU A 36 -15.90 -2.00 15.67
N ALA A 37 -16.37 -3.19 16.07
CA ALA A 37 -15.89 -4.45 15.48
C ALA A 37 -16.22 -4.55 13.99
N VAL A 38 -17.40 -4.10 13.56
CA VAL A 38 -17.79 -4.05 12.13
C VAL A 38 -16.90 -3.08 11.34
N ILE A 39 -16.60 -1.90 11.90
CA ILE A 39 -15.72 -0.91 11.25
C ILE A 39 -14.30 -1.50 11.09
N VAL A 40 -13.75 -2.11 12.14
CA VAL A 40 -12.42 -2.75 12.08
C VAL A 40 -12.41 -3.89 11.06
N ALA A 41 -13.44 -4.73 11.04
CA ALA A 41 -13.58 -5.81 10.06
C ALA A 41 -13.67 -5.24 8.62
N ALA A 42 -14.42 -4.18 8.39
CA ALA A 42 -14.53 -3.52 7.09
C ALA A 42 -13.18 -2.95 6.62
N ILE A 43 -12.41 -2.32 7.53
CA ILE A 43 -11.07 -1.81 7.24
C ILE A 43 -10.11 -2.96 6.90
N LEU A 44 -10.13 -4.05 7.68
CA LEU A 44 -9.30 -5.22 7.43
C LEU A 44 -9.65 -5.90 6.10
N ILE A 45 -10.94 -6.03 5.78
CA ILE A 45 -11.42 -6.57 4.52
C ILE A 45 -11.00 -5.64 3.36
N TRP A 46 -11.12 -4.32 3.51
CA TRP A 46 -10.68 -3.37 2.50
C TRP A 46 -9.17 -3.44 2.27
N CYS A 47 -8.36 -3.43 3.34
CA CYS A 47 -6.90 -3.60 3.24
C CYS A 47 -6.52 -4.94 2.59
N TRP A 48 -7.25 -6.01 2.92
CA TRP A 48 -7.04 -7.31 2.32
C TRP A 48 -7.45 -7.35 0.84
N TRP A 49 -8.54 -6.68 0.46
CA TRP A 49 -8.96 -6.52 -0.94
C TRP A 49 -7.99 -5.66 -1.74
N GLN A 50 -7.46 -4.59 -1.17
CA GLN A 50 -6.40 -3.81 -1.83
C GLN A 50 -5.14 -4.65 -2.05
N LYS A 51 -4.73 -5.44 -1.07
CA LYS A 51 -3.61 -6.39 -1.22
C LYS A 51 -3.90 -7.50 -2.24
N ARG A 52 -5.15 -7.90 -2.41
CA ARG A 52 -5.54 -8.91 -3.42
C ARG A 52 -5.71 -8.35 -4.83
N LYS A 53 -5.94 -7.06 -5.00
CA LYS A 53 -6.04 -6.44 -6.34
C LYS A 53 -4.69 -6.37 -7.08
N THR A 54 -3.58 -6.67 -6.40
CA THR A 54 -2.28 -6.92 -7.03
C THR A 54 -2.12 -8.36 -7.55
N HIS A 55 -3.13 -9.22 -7.49
CA HIS A 55 -3.11 -10.52 -8.16
C HIS A 55 -3.44 -10.35 -9.65
N VAL A 56 -2.42 -10.05 -10.40
CA VAL A 56 -1.93 -10.68 -11.61
C VAL A 56 -2.96 -11.58 -12.32
N LEU A 57 -3.57 -11.02 -13.36
CA LEU A 57 -3.86 -11.77 -14.57
C LEU A 57 -2.56 -12.49 -14.95
N ILE A 58 -2.62 -13.81 -15.15
CA ILE A 58 -1.54 -14.63 -15.72
C ILE A 58 -1.47 -14.31 -17.23
N VAL A 59 -1.01 -13.10 -17.51
CA VAL A 59 -0.36 -12.76 -18.77
C VAL A 59 1.08 -13.25 -18.59
N PRO A 60 1.76 -13.84 -19.57
CA PRO A 60 3.17 -14.20 -19.44
C PRO A 60 3.89 -13.01 -18.80
N PRO A 61 4.66 -13.20 -17.75
CA PRO A 61 5.10 -12.09 -16.93
C PRO A 61 5.92 -11.14 -17.79
N ILE A 62 5.33 -9.97 -18.09
CA ILE A 62 6.07 -8.90 -18.76
C ILE A 62 7.30 -8.65 -17.87
N PRO A 63 8.51 -8.75 -18.38
CA PRO A 63 9.71 -8.56 -17.57
C PRO A 63 9.64 -7.27 -16.76
N ALA A 64 10.14 -7.28 -15.54
CA ALA A 64 10.06 -6.15 -14.62
C ALA A 64 10.59 -4.84 -15.25
N HIS A 65 11.70 -4.92 -15.99
CA HIS A 65 12.30 -3.77 -16.69
C HIS A 65 11.39 -3.20 -17.79
N VAL A 66 10.68 -4.05 -18.56
CA VAL A 66 9.75 -3.59 -19.61
C VAL A 66 8.57 -2.85 -18.99
N ARG A 67 8.01 -3.40 -17.92
CA ARG A 67 6.90 -2.77 -17.18
C ARG A 67 7.33 -1.45 -16.56
N ALA A 68 8.53 -1.38 -16.00
CA ALA A 68 9.07 -0.17 -15.42
C ALA A 68 9.30 0.92 -16.50
N LYS A 69 9.89 0.55 -17.64
CA LYS A 69 10.07 1.48 -18.78
C LYS A 69 8.72 2.03 -19.29
N GLN A 70 7.69 1.18 -19.38
CA GLN A 70 6.35 1.63 -19.77
C GLN A 70 5.76 2.64 -18.77
N LYS A 71 5.84 2.35 -17.47
CA LYS A 71 5.36 3.29 -16.43
C LYS A 71 6.14 4.60 -16.41
N LEU A 72 7.46 4.57 -16.66
CA LEU A 72 8.25 5.78 -16.80
C LEU A 72 7.82 6.60 -18.03
N ALA A 73 7.51 5.96 -19.15
CA ALA A 73 6.98 6.66 -20.32
C ALA A 73 5.60 7.29 -20.04
N GLU A 74 4.72 6.59 -19.29
CA GLU A 74 3.45 7.16 -18.83
C GLU A 74 3.63 8.36 -17.90
N ALA A 75 4.69 8.36 -17.07
CA ALA A 75 4.99 9.47 -16.16
C ALA A 75 5.26 10.78 -16.90
N LEU A 76 5.82 10.74 -18.10
CA LEU A 76 6.06 11.95 -18.90
C LEU A 76 4.78 12.73 -19.24
N ALA A 77 3.63 12.06 -19.29
CA ALA A 77 2.34 12.75 -19.45
C ALA A 77 1.97 13.63 -18.24
N LEU A 78 2.60 13.39 -17.09
CA LEU A 78 2.39 14.14 -15.85
C LEU A 78 3.49 15.17 -15.59
N ILE A 79 4.36 15.46 -16.56
CA ILE A 79 5.53 16.34 -16.36
C ILE A 79 5.14 17.77 -15.95
N SER A 80 3.94 18.22 -16.35
CA SER A 80 3.39 19.51 -15.93
C SER A 80 2.91 19.54 -14.46
N GLN A 81 2.89 18.39 -13.79
CA GLN A 81 2.49 18.24 -12.42
C GLN A 81 3.61 17.59 -11.60
N PRO A 82 4.55 18.39 -11.03
CA PRO A 82 5.77 17.87 -10.42
C PRO A 82 5.55 16.82 -9.35
N LYS A 83 4.57 17.03 -8.47
CA LYS A 83 4.31 16.12 -7.37
C LYS A 83 3.78 14.75 -7.81
N PRO A 84 2.69 14.64 -8.61
CA PRO A 84 2.26 13.36 -9.18
C PRO A 84 3.34 12.67 -10.02
N PHE A 85 4.10 13.44 -10.81
CA PHE A 85 5.22 12.93 -11.59
C PHE A 85 6.27 12.26 -10.69
N CYS A 86 6.79 12.95 -9.67
CA CYS A 86 7.80 12.40 -8.76
C CYS A 86 7.30 11.21 -7.95
N ILE A 87 6.01 11.19 -7.60
CA ILE A 87 5.40 10.03 -6.96
C ILE A 87 5.47 8.82 -7.91
N LEU A 88 4.99 8.97 -9.13
CA LEU A 88 4.94 7.87 -10.09
C LEU A 88 6.34 7.35 -10.47
N VAL A 89 7.30 8.26 -10.73
CA VAL A 89 8.67 7.88 -11.11
C VAL A 89 9.40 7.18 -9.96
N SER A 90 9.33 7.71 -8.73
CA SER A 90 9.98 7.10 -7.58
C SER A 90 9.36 5.76 -7.19
N ASP A 91 8.04 5.63 -7.25
CA ASP A 91 7.36 4.37 -6.95
C ASP A 91 7.68 3.31 -8.01
N THR A 92 7.74 3.71 -9.29
CA THR A 92 8.14 2.81 -10.38
C THR A 92 9.55 2.25 -10.16
N ALA A 93 10.51 3.10 -9.77
CA ALA A 93 11.88 2.65 -9.47
C ALA A 93 11.92 1.69 -8.26
N ARG A 94 11.17 1.99 -7.19
CA ARG A 94 11.09 1.13 -6.00
C ARG A 94 10.48 -0.24 -6.32
N PHE A 95 9.36 -0.27 -7.04
CA PHE A 95 8.72 -1.52 -7.46
C PHE A 95 9.61 -2.33 -8.40
N TYR A 96 10.33 -1.68 -9.31
CA TYR A 96 11.29 -2.37 -10.17
C TYR A 96 12.40 -3.04 -9.37
N LEU A 97 12.98 -2.33 -8.39
CA LEU A 97 14.03 -2.87 -7.52
C LEU A 97 13.51 -4.01 -6.63
N GLU A 98 12.27 -3.92 -6.14
CA GLU A 98 11.62 -5.00 -5.42
C GLU A 98 11.47 -6.26 -6.28
N GLU A 99 10.93 -6.12 -7.49
CA GLU A 99 10.72 -7.25 -8.41
C GLU A 99 12.04 -7.86 -8.90
N ARG A 100 13.06 -7.02 -9.13
CA ARG A 100 14.34 -7.44 -9.69
C ARG A 100 15.27 -8.07 -8.68
N PHE A 101 15.33 -7.51 -7.46
CA PHE A 101 16.28 -7.88 -6.42
C PHE A 101 15.61 -8.38 -5.14
N GLN A 102 14.29 -8.46 -5.10
CA GLN A 102 13.47 -8.90 -3.95
C GLN A 102 13.67 -8.03 -2.70
N PHE A 103 13.98 -6.76 -2.88
CA PHE A 103 13.99 -5.77 -1.81
C PHE A 103 12.57 -5.33 -1.48
N ARG A 104 12.27 -5.12 -0.20
CA ARG A 104 10.99 -4.52 0.23
C ARG A 104 11.02 -2.99 0.15
N ALA A 105 11.39 -2.46 -1.02
CA ALA A 105 11.60 -1.03 -1.24
C ALA A 105 10.35 -0.15 -1.01
N PRO A 106 9.13 -0.55 -1.43
CA PRO A 106 7.93 0.26 -1.24
C PRO A 106 7.47 0.38 0.22
N GLU A 107 7.81 -0.58 1.07
CA GLU A 107 7.37 -0.63 2.47
C GLU A 107 8.28 0.14 3.43
N ARG A 108 9.42 0.66 2.93
CA ARG A 108 10.46 1.31 3.73
C ARG A 108 10.59 2.79 3.43
N THR A 109 11.08 3.54 4.41
CA THR A 109 11.52 4.92 4.17
C THR A 109 12.72 4.94 3.24
N THR A 110 12.97 6.08 2.57
CA THR A 110 14.13 6.23 1.67
C THR A 110 15.45 5.94 2.39
N GLU A 111 15.61 6.42 3.63
CA GLU A 111 16.82 6.19 4.41
C GLU A 111 17.03 4.72 4.79
N GLU A 112 15.98 4.05 5.23
CA GLU A 112 16.03 2.62 5.56
C GLU A 112 16.35 1.77 4.34
N PHE A 113 15.73 2.09 3.21
CA PHE A 113 15.97 1.41 1.94
C PHE A 113 17.41 1.60 1.47
N LEU A 114 17.94 2.82 1.49
CA LEU A 114 19.32 3.08 1.08
C LEU A 114 20.35 2.43 2.03
N ARG A 115 20.04 2.36 3.33
CA ARG A 115 20.89 1.67 4.31
C ARG A 115 20.93 0.17 4.03
N GLU A 116 19.81 -0.46 3.74
CA GLU A 116 19.77 -1.87 3.38
C GLU A 116 20.54 -2.13 2.08
N LEU A 117 20.34 -1.27 1.09
CA LEU A 117 21.01 -1.35 -0.20
C LEU A 117 22.54 -1.22 -0.09
N SER A 118 23.01 -0.33 0.81
CA SER A 118 24.46 -0.15 1.04
C SER A 118 25.14 -1.39 1.58
N GLY A 119 24.41 -2.24 2.30
CA GLY A 119 24.91 -3.53 2.83
C GLY A 119 24.90 -4.69 1.83
N THR A 120 24.47 -4.49 0.59
CA THR A 120 24.39 -5.53 -0.44
C THR A 120 25.35 -5.23 -1.59
N ASP A 121 25.81 -6.27 -2.30
CA ASP A 121 26.65 -6.14 -3.51
C ASP A 121 25.83 -6.22 -4.81
N LEU A 122 24.51 -6.08 -4.73
CA LEU A 122 23.61 -6.22 -5.87
C LEU A 122 23.63 -5.03 -6.84
N LEU A 123 24.05 -3.86 -6.36
CA LEU A 123 24.23 -2.64 -7.14
C LEU A 123 25.66 -2.12 -6.96
N LEU A 124 26.22 -1.54 -8.00
CA LEU A 124 27.50 -0.85 -7.93
C LEU A 124 27.39 0.39 -7.01
N SER A 125 28.51 0.81 -6.41
CA SER A 125 28.53 1.99 -5.53
C SER A 125 28.02 3.25 -6.22
N GLU A 126 28.37 3.44 -7.49
CA GLU A 126 27.89 4.55 -8.30
C GLU A 126 26.39 4.52 -8.53
N GLN A 127 25.81 3.32 -8.76
CA GLN A 127 24.38 3.14 -8.91
C GLN A 127 23.62 3.42 -7.61
N LYS A 128 24.19 3.01 -6.45
CA LYS A 128 23.61 3.31 -5.13
C LYS A 128 23.59 4.81 -4.86
N GLU A 129 24.68 5.51 -5.18
CA GLU A 129 24.76 6.96 -5.01
C GLU A 129 23.79 7.70 -5.92
N SER A 130 23.74 7.34 -7.21
CA SER A 130 22.79 7.88 -8.17
C SER A 130 21.34 7.67 -7.74
N LEU A 131 21.00 6.46 -7.30
CA LEU A 131 19.67 6.13 -6.76
C LEU A 131 19.35 6.95 -5.52
N GLY A 132 20.33 7.12 -4.61
CA GLY A 132 20.16 7.94 -3.40
C GLY A 132 19.83 9.39 -3.73
N GLY A 133 20.60 10.02 -4.62
CA GLY A 133 20.35 11.38 -5.10
C GLY A 133 18.99 11.54 -5.77
N PHE A 134 18.63 10.58 -6.63
CA PHE A 134 17.34 10.54 -7.32
C PHE A 134 16.16 10.47 -6.32
N LEU A 135 16.19 9.54 -5.36
CA LEU A 135 15.13 9.38 -4.38
C LEU A 135 15.02 10.61 -3.45
N ALA A 136 16.16 11.17 -3.01
CA ALA A 136 16.18 12.39 -2.20
C ALA A 136 15.55 13.57 -2.93
N SER A 137 15.86 13.75 -4.23
CA SER A 137 15.25 14.80 -5.05
C SER A 137 13.74 14.61 -5.21
N CYS A 138 13.28 13.38 -5.43
CA CYS A 138 11.84 13.07 -5.45
C CYS A 138 11.15 13.37 -4.11
N ASP A 139 11.81 13.09 -2.99
CA ASP A 139 11.27 13.33 -1.65
C ASP A 139 11.17 14.84 -1.34
N LEU A 140 12.09 15.67 -1.83
CA LEU A 140 11.98 17.14 -1.74
C LEU A 140 10.70 17.64 -2.42
N VAL A 141 10.39 17.13 -3.60
CA VAL A 141 9.15 17.50 -4.31
C VAL A 141 7.90 17.01 -3.60
N LYS A 142 7.95 15.79 -3.05
CA LYS A 142 6.81 15.18 -2.35
C LYS A 142 6.47 15.90 -1.04
N PHE A 143 7.47 16.25 -0.25
CA PHE A 143 7.32 16.64 1.16
C PHE A 143 7.74 18.07 1.48
N ALA A 144 8.73 18.64 0.77
CA ALA A 144 9.28 19.97 1.05
C ALA A 144 8.63 21.09 0.22
N LYS A 145 7.57 20.82 -0.55
CA LYS A 145 6.91 21.78 -1.45
C LYS A 145 7.89 22.42 -2.45
N TYR A 146 8.95 21.71 -2.79
CA TYR A 146 9.87 22.12 -3.84
C TYR A 146 9.18 21.92 -5.21
N GLU A 147 9.26 22.94 -6.06
CA GLU A 147 8.68 22.90 -7.41
C GLU A 147 9.82 22.93 -8.44
N PRO A 148 10.30 21.78 -8.90
CA PRO A 148 11.36 21.69 -9.90
C PRO A 148 10.89 22.17 -11.26
N GLY A 149 11.81 22.71 -12.05
CA GLY A 149 11.57 22.99 -13.44
C GLY A 149 11.44 21.73 -14.31
N GLU A 150 10.89 21.88 -15.50
CA GLU A 150 10.69 20.74 -16.42
C GLU A 150 12.00 20.02 -16.76
N ASN A 151 13.12 20.74 -16.88
CA ASN A 151 14.42 20.14 -17.15
C ASN A 151 14.87 19.22 -16.00
N GLU A 152 14.69 19.64 -14.74
CA GLU A 152 15.01 18.81 -13.58
C GLU A 152 14.14 17.56 -13.52
N LEU A 153 12.84 17.67 -13.86
CA LEU A 153 11.95 16.51 -13.95
C LEU A 153 12.39 15.53 -15.04
N ARG A 154 12.88 16.03 -16.18
CA ARG A 154 13.44 15.19 -17.25
C ARG A 154 14.76 14.52 -16.82
N GLU A 155 15.59 15.19 -16.03
CA GLU A 155 16.80 14.60 -15.45
C GLU A 155 16.47 13.50 -14.46
N LEU A 156 15.47 13.70 -13.59
CA LEU A 156 14.97 12.67 -12.67
C LEU A 156 14.43 11.44 -13.43
N HIS A 157 13.67 11.69 -14.51
CA HIS A 157 13.20 10.62 -15.37
C HIS A 157 14.36 9.84 -16.01
N GLY A 158 15.36 10.57 -16.54
CA GLY A 158 16.55 9.99 -17.15
C GLY A 158 17.37 9.16 -16.17
N SER A 159 17.49 9.62 -14.93
CA SER A 159 18.20 8.88 -13.87
C SER A 159 17.49 7.55 -13.52
N ALA A 160 16.15 7.58 -13.41
CA ALA A 160 15.37 6.38 -13.18
C ALA A 160 15.46 5.40 -14.37
N LEU A 161 15.40 5.92 -15.60
CA LEU A 161 15.50 5.09 -16.80
C LEU A 161 16.87 4.43 -16.91
N ARG A 162 17.95 5.20 -16.68
CA ARG A 162 19.32 4.70 -16.69
C ARG A 162 19.53 3.58 -15.65
N LEU A 163 19.02 3.77 -14.43
CA LEU A 163 19.07 2.73 -13.39
C LEU A 163 18.45 1.42 -13.87
N ILE A 164 17.27 1.49 -14.52
CA ILE A 164 16.58 0.31 -15.02
C ILE A 164 17.38 -0.34 -16.15
N GLU A 165 17.95 0.44 -17.07
CA GLU A 165 18.74 -0.06 -18.20
C GLU A 165 20.05 -0.72 -17.76
N GLU A 166 20.73 -0.13 -16.78
CA GLU A 166 21.98 -0.69 -16.25
C GLU A 166 21.78 -1.96 -15.43
N THR A 167 20.58 -2.12 -14.84
CA THR A 167 20.27 -3.26 -13.95
C THR A 167 19.38 -4.29 -14.61
N GLU A 168 18.95 -4.08 -15.87
CA GLU A 168 18.15 -5.08 -16.56
C GLU A 168 18.94 -6.40 -16.74
N PRO A 169 18.27 -7.56 -16.66
CA PRO A 169 18.94 -8.83 -16.93
C PRO A 169 19.39 -8.86 -18.39
N VAL A 170 20.67 -9.11 -18.62
CA VAL A 170 21.17 -9.38 -19.96
C VAL A 170 20.34 -10.52 -20.53
N ALA A 171 19.57 -10.25 -21.57
CA ALA A 171 18.81 -11.30 -22.24
C ALA A 171 19.84 -12.32 -22.78
N VAL A 172 19.95 -13.47 -22.09
CA VAL A 172 20.61 -14.64 -22.66
C VAL A 172 19.73 -15.00 -23.86
N GLN A 173 20.17 -14.61 -25.05
CA GLN A 173 19.56 -15.06 -26.28
C GLN A 173 19.58 -16.58 -26.25
N SER A 174 18.41 -17.19 -26.04
CA SER A 174 18.25 -18.62 -26.14
C SER A 174 18.73 -19.05 -27.52
N PRO A 175 19.61 -20.07 -27.63
CA PRO A 175 20.23 -20.47 -28.91
C PRO A 175 19.26 -21.14 -29.89
N GLU A 176 17.96 -20.96 -29.76
CA GLU A 176 16.95 -21.67 -30.56
C GLU A 176 16.68 -21.12 -31.95
N SER A 177 17.30 -20.00 -32.35
CA SER A 177 17.05 -19.44 -33.70
C SER A 177 18.09 -19.83 -34.80
N LYS A 178 18.96 -20.81 -34.53
CA LYS A 178 19.99 -21.21 -35.52
C LYS A 178 19.80 -22.58 -36.18
N VAL A 179 18.68 -23.29 -35.97
CA VAL A 179 18.49 -24.64 -36.52
C VAL A 179 17.55 -24.71 -37.73
N GLN A 180 17.06 -23.60 -38.25
CA GLN A 180 16.06 -23.66 -39.36
C GLN A 180 16.60 -23.21 -40.72
N SER A 181 17.88 -23.34 -41.02
CA SER A 181 18.42 -23.01 -42.37
C SER A 181 19.43 -24.00 -42.94
N GLN A 182 19.31 -25.30 -42.61
CA GLN A 182 20.08 -26.33 -43.32
C GLN A 182 19.17 -27.55 -43.58
N ILE A 183 18.31 -27.43 -44.60
CA ILE A 183 17.79 -28.58 -45.33
C ILE A 183 18.35 -28.42 -46.75
N PRO A 184 19.37 -29.18 -47.15
CA PRO A 184 19.77 -29.31 -48.53
C PRO A 184 18.75 -30.20 -49.29
N ALA A 185 18.44 -29.80 -50.50
CA ALA A 185 17.57 -30.48 -51.48
C ALA A 185 18.14 -31.85 -51.92
#